data_37a3450bb38d3e02563be0c12c692388
#
_entry.id   37a3450bb38d3e02563be0c12c692388
#
_cell.length_a   1.000
_cell.length_b   1.000
_cell.length_c   1.000
_cell.angle_alpha   90.00
_cell.angle_beta   90.00
_cell.angle_gamma   90.00
#
_symmetry.space_group_name_H-M   'P 1'
#
loop_
_entity.id
_entity.type
_entity.pdbx_description
1 polymer ?
#
loop_
_entity_poly.entity_id
_entity_poly.type
_entity_poly.pdbx_seq_one_letter_code
_entity_poly.pdbx_strand_id
1 'polypeptide(L)'
;MNPELRRNLWLEITTHRLLAMPVVLGLTFLALAAIDKPNAAAHLNWLALVGFGLLTALWGSRLAGNAILDEITDKTWDWQRLSILSPWTMMWGKLFGATAFSWYGGLICLGVFLATASSSAIRSPYLFGMSVILLAIMFHAGTIAAALHISRAKTTVNRRAIGILPLVLLLYVVPFVVAKAWDSRAAVNWYGVDFDNLGFLLASSAAFAVWAVVGAWRSMCQSLAVRTAPWAWLMFLLFVTAYSAGHFVSASTLATGLTALVALSMAGLISGLLLTYVMLFTEPTGPIVLRRLMRKASQRQWTRAWQELPCWLVALIYAALCALILTVNGIDSANSAWRELAILPIPAVLRAVRDAAIFLFFAAAVSPRRVVGTTIVYMVLLDWILPTLLRSLGFTQLAAWLSPYERASFWAPIVSALVQAVIAGCFAYRRMRVNFLSCHRVGGW
;
A
#
# COMPACT_ATOMS: atom_id res chain seq x y z
N MET A 1 -19.36 -18.56 -18.29
CA MET A 1 -17.94 -18.63 -17.87
C MET A 1 -17.27 -17.31 -18.27
N ASN A 2 -16.42 -16.72 -17.44
CA ASN A 2 -15.72 -15.46 -17.72
C ASN A 2 -14.80 -15.63 -18.95
N PRO A 3 -14.99 -14.85 -20.05
CA PRO A 3 -14.21 -15.01 -21.28
C PRO A 3 -12.70 -14.75 -21.07
N GLU A 4 -12.36 -13.75 -20.27
CA GLU A 4 -10.97 -13.41 -19.95
C GLU A 4 -10.29 -14.51 -19.13
N LEU A 5 -11.00 -15.09 -18.15
CA LEU A 5 -10.51 -16.23 -17.40
C LEU A 5 -10.24 -17.43 -18.32
N ARG A 6 -11.18 -17.74 -19.24
CA ARG A 6 -11.04 -18.84 -20.19
C ARG A 6 -9.84 -18.65 -21.11
N ARG A 7 -9.65 -17.43 -21.63
CA ARG A 7 -8.50 -17.08 -22.47
C ARG A 7 -7.17 -17.32 -21.72
N ASN A 8 -7.04 -16.79 -20.51
CA ASN A 8 -5.82 -16.90 -19.74
C ASN A 8 -5.56 -18.34 -19.28
N LEU A 9 -6.59 -19.09 -18.89
CA LEU A 9 -6.46 -20.52 -18.56
C LEU A 9 -5.94 -21.32 -19.76
N TRP A 10 -6.44 -21.06 -20.96
CA TRP A 10 -5.99 -21.74 -22.18
C TRP A 10 -4.53 -21.43 -22.53
N LEU A 11 -4.07 -20.20 -22.26
CA LEU A 11 -2.67 -19.80 -22.48
C LEU A 11 -1.71 -20.39 -21.43
N GLU A 12 -2.14 -20.46 -20.17
CA GLU A 12 -1.29 -20.88 -19.06
C GLU A 12 -1.28 -22.39 -18.84
N ILE A 13 -2.39 -23.08 -19.08
CA ILE A 13 -2.54 -24.51 -18.80
C ILE A 13 -2.35 -25.30 -20.11
N THR A 14 -1.11 -25.73 -20.36
CA THR A 14 -0.80 -26.65 -21.46
C THR A 14 -0.56 -28.06 -20.88
N THR A 15 -0.78 -29.10 -21.70
CA THR A 15 -0.57 -30.50 -21.30
C THR A 15 0.83 -30.75 -20.75
N HIS A 16 1.84 -30.17 -21.38
CA HIS A 16 3.22 -30.26 -20.92
C HIS A 16 3.43 -29.63 -19.52
N ARG A 17 2.89 -28.43 -19.28
CA ARG A 17 2.98 -27.77 -17.98
C ARG A 17 2.23 -28.51 -16.89
N LEU A 18 1.07 -29.08 -17.20
CA LEU A 18 0.29 -29.90 -16.25
C LEU A 18 1.05 -31.15 -15.78
N LEU A 19 1.81 -31.78 -16.66
CA LEU A 19 2.62 -32.94 -16.31
C LEU A 19 3.96 -32.57 -15.65
N ALA A 20 4.63 -31.52 -16.12
CA ALA A 20 5.92 -31.12 -15.60
C ALA A 20 5.89 -30.66 -14.13
N MET A 21 4.87 -29.91 -13.73
CA MET A 21 4.77 -29.37 -12.36
C MET A 21 4.74 -30.46 -11.28
N PRO A 22 3.80 -31.44 -11.32
CA PRO A 22 3.77 -32.48 -10.29
C PRO A 22 4.98 -33.41 -10.36
N VAL A 23 5.58 -33.64 -11.54
CA VAL A 23 6.81 -34.43 -11.67
C VAL A 23 7.98 -33.74 -10.97
N VAL A 24 8.20 -32.44 -11.25
CA VAL A 24 9.29 -31.69 -10.62
C VAL A 24 9.10 -31.58 -9.12
N LEU A 25 7.89 -31.22 -8.66
CA LEU A 25 7.61 -31.11 -7.22
C LEU A 25 7.66 -32.48 -6.54
N GLY A 26 7.12 -33.51 -7.17
CA GLY A 26 7.14 -34.89 -6.64
C GLY A 26 8.57 -35.41 -6.50
N LEU A 27 9.42 -35.24 -7.50
CA LEU A 27 10.83 -35.61 -7.42
C LEU A 27 11.57 -34.83 -6.33
N THR A 28 11.27 -33.53 -6.18
CA THR A 28 11.87 -32.69 -5.12
C THR A 28 11.46 -33.20 -3.73
N PHE A 29 10.18 -33.49 -3.52
CA PHE A 29 9.69 -34.03 -2.24
C PHE A 29 10.22 -35.44 -1.96
N LEU A 30 10.27 -36.31 -2.97
CA LEU A 30 10.82 -37.65 -2.83
C LEU A 30 12.33 -37.62 -2.51
N ALA A 31 13.10 -36.76 -3.18
CA ALA A 31 14.52 -36.61 -2.91
C ALA A 31 14.77 -36.20 -1.46
N LEU A 32 14.01 -35.21 -0.95
CA LEU A 32 14.13 -34.76 0.44
C LEU A 32 13.74 -35.86 1.43
N ALA A 33 12.66 -36.60 1.17
CA ALA A 33 12.22 -37.71 2.01
C ALA A 33 13.24 -38.86 2.06
N ALA A 34 14.03 -39.05 1.00
CA ALA A 34 15.06 -40.09 0.94
C ALA A 34 16.36 -39.72 1.71
N ILE A 35 16.69 -38.42 1.81
CA ILE A 35 17.91 -37.92 2.46
C ILE A 35 17.81 -38.03 4.00
N ASP A 36 16.71 -37.64 4.60
CA ASP A 36 16.55 -37.63 6.07
C ASP A 36 15.26 -38.35 6.47
N LYS A 37 15.30 -39.69 6.47
CA LYS A 37 14.16 -40.53 6.79
C LYS A 37 13.54 -40.25 8.17
N PRO A 38 14.29 -40.05 9.27
CA PRO A 38 13.70 -39.83 10.59
C PRO A 38 12.89 -38.54 10.70
N ASN A 39 13.31 -37.46 10.01
CA ASN A 39 12.69 -36.16 10.08
C ASN A 39 11.97 -35.77 8.77
N ALA A 40 11.81 -36.74 7.86
CA ALA A 40 11.29 -36.48 6.51
C ALA A 40 9.97 -35.69 6.52
N ALA A 41 9.02 -36.04 7.40
CA ALA A 41 7.73 -35.38 7.46
C ALA A 41 7.83 -33.90 7.88
N ALA A 42 8.71 -33.57 8.83
CA ALA A 42 8.92 -32.18 9.26
C ALA A 42 9.60 -31.34 8.17
N HIS A 43 10.60 -31.91 7.48
CA HIS A 43 11.28 -31.24 6.39
C HIS A 43 10.37 -31.06 5.16
N LEU A 44 9.52 -32.06 4.86
CA LEU A 44 8.53 -31.96 3.80
C LEU A 44 7.50 -30.87 4.11
N ASN A 45 7.03 -30.77 5.37
CA ASN A 45 6.11 -29.73 5.81
C ASN A 45 6.69 -28.33 5.55
N TRP A 46 7.96 -28.10 5.91
CA TRP A 46 8.66 -26.86 5.67
C TRP A 46 8.87 -26.56 4.20
N LEU A 47 9.41 -27.52 3.44
CA LEU A 47 9.65 -27.35 2.03
C LEU A 47 8.37 -27.06 1.26
N ALA A 48 7.28 -27.72 1.62
CA ALA A 48 5.98 -27.51 1.03
C ALA A 48 5.45 -26.09 1.31
N LEU A 49 5.61 -25.59 2.55
CA LEU A 49 5.23 -24.24 2.91
C LEU A 49 6.03 -23.17 2.15
N VAL A 50 7.36 -23.34 2.09
CA VAL A 50 8.25 -22.46 1.33
C VAL A 50 7.91 -22.54 -0.17
N GLY A 51 7.71 -23.73 -0.71
CA GLY A 51 7.29 -23.96 -2.09
C GLY A 51 5.99 -23.26 -2.43
N PHE A 52 4.98 -23.33 -1.55
CA PHE A 52 3.74 -22.56 -1.70
C PHE A 52 4.02 -21.06 -1.79
N GLY A 53 4.80 -20.51 -0.85
CA GLY A 53 5.14 -19.08 -0.83
C GLY A 53 5.88 -18.62 -2.10
N LEU A 54 6.86 -19.41 -2.57
CA LEU A 54 7.62 -19.09 -3.78
C LEU A 54 6.75 -19.17 -5.04
N LEU A 55 5.94 -20.22 -5.16
CA LEU A 55 5.12 -20.44 -6.36
C LEU A 55 3.92 -19.50 -6.41
N THR A 56 3.15 -19.37 -5.32
CA THR A 56 1.95 -18.54 -5.33
C THR A 56 2.24 -17.09 -4.97
N ALA A 57 2.84 -16.80 -3.80
CA ALA A 57 2.99 -15.42 -3.37
C ALA A 57 4.02 -14.66 -4.22
N LEU A 58 5.16 -15.23 -4.53
CA LEU A 58 6.20 -14.54 -5.29
C LEU A 58 5.99 -14.63 -6.81
N TRP A 59 5.99 -15.84 -7.35
CA TRP A 59 5.89 -16.04 -8.78
C TRP A 59 4.50 -15.71 -9.32
N GLY A 60 3.44 -16.13 -8.64
CA GLY A 60 2.05 -15.79 -8.99
C GLY A 60 1.80 -14.28 -9.02
N SER A 61 2.34 -13.53 -8.04
CA SER A 61 2.25 -12.06 -8.04
C SER A 61 2.96 -11.43 -9.23
N ARG A 62 4.13 -11.98 -9.62
CA ARG A 62 4.84 -11.53 -10.81
C ARG A 62 4.02 -11.80 -12.08
N LEU A 63 3.41 -12.97 -12.20
CA LEU A 63 2.53 -13.30 -13.32
C LEU A 63 1.31 -12.37 -13.38
N ALA A 64 0.68 -12.10 -12.24
CA ALA A 64 -0.44 -11.17 -12.13
C ALA A 64 -0.10 -9.75 -12.61
N GLY A 65 1.08 -9.25 -12.24
CA GLY A 65 1.57 -7.95 -12.70
C GLY A 65 1.93 -7.93 -14.19
N ASN A 66 2.62 -8.97 -14.66
CA ASN A 66 3.02 -9.10 -16.06
C ASN A 66 1.82 -9.22 -16.99
N ALA A 67 0.72 -9.87 -16.56
CA ALA A 67 -0.50 -9.96 -17.35
C ALA A 67 -1.09 -8.59 -17.76
N ILE A 68 -0.78 -7.52 -17.02
CA ILE A 68 -1.12 -6.15 -17.38
C ILE A 68 -0.01 -5.51 -18.23
N LEU A 69 1.25 -5.67 -17.81
CA LEU A 69 2.38 -4.99 -18.43
C LEU A 69 2.68 -5.49 -19.83
N ASP A 70 2.54 -6.79 -20.06
CA ASP A 70 2.78 -7.39 -21.37
C ASP A 70 1.75 -6.88 -22.37
N GLU A 71 0.47 -6.84 -22.00
CA GLU A 71 -0.60 -6.29 -22.85
C GLU A 71 -0.39 -4.80 -23.20
N ILE A 72 0.12 -4.00 -22.23
CA ILE A 72 0.44 -2.60 -22.50
C ILE A 72 1.65 -2.49 -23.43
N THR A 73 2.69 -3.31 -23.22
CA THR A 73 3.89 -3.29 -24.06
C THR A 73 3.61 -3.75 -25.49
N ASP A 74 2.79 -4.78 -25.62
CA ASP A 74 2.38 -5.36 -26.92
C ASP A 74 1.28 -4.52 -27.60
N LYS A 75 0.88 -3.39 -26.97
CA LYS A 75 -0.17 -2.48 -27.47
C LYS A 75 -1.54 -3.15 -27.62
N THR A 76 -1.77 -4.28 -26.98
CA THR A 76 -3.05 -5.00 -26.99
C THR A 76 -4.03 -4.45 -25.95
N TRP A 77 -3.55 -3.69 -24.97
CA TRP A 77 -4.37 -3.08 -23.92
C TRP A 77 -5.47 -2.16 -24.45
N ASP A 78 -5.19 -1.39 -25.51
CA ASP A 78 -6.18 -0.48 -26.09
C ASP A 78 -7.35 -1.25 -26.74
N TRP A 79 -7.09 -2.42 -27.33
CA TRP A 79 -8.15 -3.30 -27.84
C TRP A 79 -9.02 -3.85 -26.70
N GLN A 80 -8.42 -4.18 -25.56
CA GLN A 80 -9.19 -4.63 -24.39
C GLN A 80 -10.06 -3.52 -23.82
N ARG A 81 -9.60 -2.28 -23.83
CA ARG A 81 -10.40 -1.10 -23.42
C ARG A 81 -11.63 -0.88 -24.27
N LEU A 82 -11.60 -1.30 -25.53
CA LEU A 82 -12.73 -1.23 -26.46
C LEU A 82 -13.65 -2.46 -26.38
N SER A 83 -13.26 -3.47 -25.62
CA SER A 83 -14.09 -4.67 -25.41
C SER A 83 -15.32 -4.36 -24.54
N ILE A 84 -16.38 -5.17 -24.72
CA ILE A 84 -17.64 -5.07 -23.95
C ILE A 84 -17.46 -5.63 -22.51
N LEU A 85 -16.26 -6.14 -22.15
CA LEU A 85 -16.03 -6.78 -20.87
C LEU A 85 -16.08 -5.76 -19.73
N SER A 86 -16.78 -6.14 -18.67
CA SER A 86 -16.83 -5.32 -17.44
C SER A 86 -15.46 -5.30 -16.74
N PRO A 87 -15.13 -4.20 -16.03
CA PRO A 87 -13.89 -4.12 -15.25
C PRO A 87 -13.72 -5.29 -14.25
N TRP A 88 -14.84 -5.75 -13.69
CA TRP A 88 -14.87 -6.88 -12.77
C TRP A 88 -14.50 -8.19 -13.46
N THR A 89 -15.08 -8.45 -14.61
CA THR A 89 -14.79 -9.64 -15.44
C THR A 89 -13.32 -9.69 -15.84
N MET A 90 -12.75 -8.54 -16.29
CA MET A 90 -11.33 -8.45 -16.66
C MET A 90 -10.41 -8.66 -15.46
N MET A 91 -10.70 -8.02 -14.33
CA MET A 91 -9.91 -8.15 -13.12
C MET A 91 -9.86 -9.60 -12.62
N TRP A 92 -11.01 -10.29 -12.53
CA TRP A 92 -11.07 -11.69 -12.12
C TRP A 92 -10.38 -12.62 -13.11
N GLY A 93 -10.52 -12.36 -14.39
CA GLY A 93 -9.85 -13.12 -15.44
C GLY A 93 -8.33 -13.08 -15.33
N LYS A 94 -7.77 -11.91 -14.97
CA LYS A 94 -6.33 -11.75 -14.76
C LYS A 94 -5.87 -12.27 -13.40
N LEU A 95 -6.67 -12.03 -12.35
CA LEU A 95 -6.32 -12.45 -10.98
C LEU A 95 -6.14 -13.96 -10.85
N PHE A 96 -7.02 -14.75 -11.44
CA PHE A 96 -7.00 -16.21 -11.36
C PHE A 96 -6.55 -16.90 -12.65
N GLY A 97 -6.81 -16.29 -13.80
CA GLY A 97 -6.45 -16.90 -15.09
C GLY A 97 -4.96 -16.82 -15.38
N ALA A 98 -4.37 -15.64 -15.30
CA ALA A 98 -2.94 -15.47 -15.55
C ALA A 98 -2.05 -16.13 -14.46
N THR A 99 -2.60 -16.37 -13.28
CA THR A 99 -1.88 -17.01 -12.17
C THR A 99 -2.23 -18.49 -12.01
N ALA A 100 -3.05 -19.08 -12.91
CA ALA A 100 -3.57 -20.44 -12.77
C ALA A 100 -2.48 -21.49 -12.61
N PHE A 101 -1.38 -21.36 -13.37
CA PHE A 101 -0.27 -22.30 -13.28
C PHE A 101 0.50 -22.20 -11.96
N SER A 102 0.64 -20.98 -11.42
CA SER A 102 1.25 -20.79 -10.09
C SER A 102 0.37 -21.35 -8.97
N TRP A 103 -0.95 -21.18 -9.08
CA TRP A 103 -1.91 -21.79 -8.17
C TRP A 103 -1.87 -23.32 -8.24
N TYR A 104 -1.75 -23.90 -9.43
CA TYR A 104 -1.66 -25.34 -9.60
C TYR A 104 -0.45 -25.93 -8.83
N GLY A 105 0.74 -25.35 -9.02
CA GLY A 105 1.93 -25.78 -8.26
C GLY A 105 1.81 -25.52 -6.76
N GLY A 106 1.27 -24.36 -6.38
CA GLY A 106 1.05 -24.02 -4.97
C GLY A 106 0.07 -24.93 -4.27
N LEU A 107 -1.04 -25.31 -4.92
CA LEU A 107 -2.02 -26.24 -4.35
C LEU A 107 -1.43 -27.65 -4.13
N ILE A 108 -0.52 -28.10 -4.98
CA ILE A 108 0.23 -29.34 -4.74
C ILE A 108 1.10 -29.19 -3.48
N CYS A 109 1.84 -28.10 -3.35
CA CYS A 109 2.63 -27.83 -2.15
C CYS A 109 1.74 -27.72 -0.91
N LEU A 110 0.61 -27.01 -0.98
CA LEU A 110 -0.33 -26.90 0.14
C LEU A 110 -0.91 -28.27 0.52
N GLY A 111 -1.20 -29.12 -0.45
CA GLY A 111 -1.65 -30.51 -0.21
C GLY A 111 -0.60 -31.32 0.57
N VAL A 112 0.68 -31.23 0.21
CA VAL A 112 1.78 -31.88 0.95
C VAL A 112 1.94 -31.28 2.35
N PHE A 113 1.84 -29.94 2.50
CA PHE A 113 1.88 -29.27 3.81
C PHE A 113 0.76 -29.78 4.74
N LEU A 114 -0.46 -29.90 4.24
CA LEU A 114 -1.61 -30.39 5.02
C LEU A 114 -1.52 -31.90 5.27
N ALA A 115 -1.02 -32.70 4.34
CA ALA A 115 -0.81 -34.14 4.52
C ALA A 115 0.25 -34.45 5.60
N THR A 116 1.22 -33.53 5.78
CA THR A 116 2.26 -33.62 6.82
C THR A 116 1.93 -32.78 8.06
N ALA A 117 0.67 -32.41 8.25
CA ALA A 117 0.22 -31.53 9.32
C ALA A 117 0.53 -32.03 10.74
N SER A 118 0.55 -33.35 10.95
CA SER A 118 0.93 -33.97 12.24
C SER A 118 2.38 -33.70 12.66
N SER A 119 3.26 -33.40 11.69
CA SER A 119 4.66 -33.05 11.92
C SER A 119 4.90 -31.54 11.86
N SER A 120 3.84 -30.75 11.72
CA SER A 120 3.94 -29.29 11.67
C SER A 120 4.21 -28.71 13.04
N ALA A 121 5.13 -27.75 13.12
CA ALA A 121 5.33 -26.94 14.32
C ALA A 121 4.19 -25.92 14.55
N ILE A 122 3.30 -25.75 13.57
CA ILE A 122 2.17 -24.83 13.62
C ILE A 122 0.98 -25.53 14.28
N ARG A 123 0.43 -24.95 15.35
CA ARG A 123 -0.67 -25.53 16.14
C ARG A 123 -1.92 -25.88 15.32
N SER A 124 -2.24 -25.07 14.32
CA SER A 124 -3.43 -25.23 13.48
C SER A 124 -3.09 -25.08 11.99
N PRO A 125 -2.50 -26.12 11.35
CA PRO A 125 -2.02 -26.04 9.96
C PRO A 125 -3.12 -25.68 8.96
N TYR A 126 -4.37 -26.08 9.22
CA TYR A 126 -5.50 -25.77 8.35
C TYR A 126 -5.85 -24.27 8.35
N LEU A 127 -5.95 -23.63 9.54
CA LEU A 127 -6.20 -22.20 9.64
C LEU A 127 -5.05 -21.39 9.02
N PHE A 128 -3.82 -21.84 9.25
CA PHE A 128 -2.65 -21.22 8.64
C PHE A 128 -2.66 -21.39 7.12
N GLY A 129 -2.98 -22.58 6.61
CA GLY A 129 -3.13 -22.86 5.17
C GLY A 129 -4.17 -21.95 4.50
N MET A 130 -5.32 -21.73 5.14
CA MET A 130 -6.32 -20.77 4.66
C MET A 130 -5.78 -19.33 4.66
N SER A 131 -5.04 -18.95 5.70
CA SER A 131 -4.46 -17.61 5.80
C SER A 131 -3.45 -17.33 4.68
N VAL A 132 -2.57 -18.30 4.35
CA VAL A 132 -1.57 -18.10 3.27
C VAL A 132 -2.22 -18.07 1.88
N ILE A 133 -3.35 -18.78 1.66
CA ILE A 133 -4.15 -18.64 0.43
C ILE A 133 -4.67 -17.19 0.29
N LEU A 134 -5.26 -16.64 1.35
CA LEU A 134 -5.80 -15.28 1.36
C LEU A 134 -4.70 -14.23 1.17
N LEU A 135 -3.54 -14.43 1.77
CA LEU A 135 -2.36 -13.59 1.56
C LEU A 135 -1.87 -13.65 0.11
N ALA A 136 -1.86 -14.83 -0.53
CA ALA A 136 -1.52 -14.95 -1.94
C ALA A 136 -2.49 -14.17 -2.84
N ILE A 137 -3.80 -14.26 -2.59
CA ILE A 137 -4.83 -13.47 -3.29
C ILE A 137 -4.59 -11.97 -3.08
N MET A 138 -4.28 -11.55 -1.85
CA MET A 138 -3.95 -10.16 -1.52
C MET A 138 -2.74 -9.66 -2.32
N PHE A 139 -1.67 -10.45 -2.41
CA PHE A 139 -0.47 -10.09 -3.16
C PHE A 139 -0.73 -10.01 -4.67
N HIS A 140 -1.47 -10.96 -5.24
CA HIS A 140 -1.84 -10.93 -6.66
C HIS A 140 -2.67 -9.68 -6.98
N ALA A 141 -3.73 -9.41 -6.20
CA ALA A 141 -4.58 -8.24 -6.38
C ALA A 141 -3.81 -6.93 -6.20
N GLY A 142 -2.96 -6.85 -5.18
CA GLY A 142 -2.09 -5.69 -4.94
C GLY A 142 -1.12 -5.43 -6.09
N THR A 143 -0.56 -6.48 -6.67
CA THR A 143 0.37 -6.37 -7.80
C THR A 143 -0.35 -5.94 -9.08
N ILE A 144 -1.57 -6.44 -9.35
CA ILE A 144 -2.43 -5.94 -10.45
C ILE A 144 -2.72 -4.45 -10.26
N ALA A 145 -3.14 -4.04 -9.06
CA ALA A 145 -3.39 -2.63 -8.77
C ALA A 145 -2.15 -1.77 -9.00
N ALA A 146 -0.99 -2.19 -8.50
CA ALA A 146 0.28 -1.50 -8.70
C ALA A 146 0.68 -1.40 -10.18
N ALA A 147 0.53 -2.49 -10.96
CA ALA A 147 0.81 -2.51 -12.40
C ALA A 147 -0.07 -1.51 -13.17
N LEU A 148 -1.37 -1.46 -12.84
CA LEU A 148 -2.32 -0.51 -13.43
C LEU A 148 -2.01 0.95 -13.03
N HIS A 149 -1.61 1.22 -11.80
CA HIS A 149 -1.22 2.56 -11.37
C HIS A 149 0.06 3.03 -12.08
N ILE A 150 1.10 2.22 -12.11
CA ILE A 150 2.38 2.55 -12.75
C ILE A 150 2.21 2.76 -14.26
N SER A 151 1.39 1.96 -14.93
CA SER A 151 1.12 2.10 -16.36
C SER A 151 0.46 3.45 -16.70
N ARG A 152 -0.38 3.97 -15.82
CA ARG A 152 -1.07 5.26 -15.98
C ARG A 152 -0.16 6.47 -15.76
N ALA A 153 0.88 6.32 -14.96
CA ALA A 153 1.79 7.43 -14.63
C ALA A 153 2.65 7.89 -15.81
N LYS A 154 2.56 7.28 -17.02
CA LYS A 154 3.37 7.59 -18.22
C LYS A 154 4.88 7.66 -17.97
N THR A 155 5.33 7.24 -16.82
CA THR A 155 6.75 7.03 -16.55
C THR A 155 7.19 5.79 -17.31
N THR A 156 8.45 5.76 -17.75
CA THR A 156 9.00 4.53 -18.34
C THR A 156 8.74 3.39 -17.36
N VAL A 157 7.82 2.49 -17.76
CA VAL A 157 7.36 1.40 -16.89
C VAL A 157 8.59 0.57 -16.50
N ASN A 158 9.05 0.74 -15.27
CA ASN A 158 10.14 -0.07 -14.77
C ASN A 158 9.57 -1.43 -14.34
N ARG A 159 9.54 -2.39 -15.28
CA ARG A 159 9.13 -3.78 -15.01
C ARG A 159 9.84 -4.38 -13.80
N ARG A 160 11.09 -3.95 -13.53
CA ARG A 160 11.86 -4.38 -12.36
C ARG A 160 11.22 -3.94 -11.05
N ALA A 161 10.67 -2.72 -10.99
CA ALA A 161 10.03 -2.21 -9.78
C ALA A 161 8.79 -3.03 -9.39
N ILE A 162 7.98 -3.45 -10.38
CA ILE A 162 6.81 -4.29 -10.14
C ILE A 162 7.23 -5.71 -9.72
N GLY A 163 8.31 -6.24 -10.28
CA GLY A 163 8.84 -7.54 -9.87
C GLY A 163 9.48 -7.55 -8.48
N ILE A 164 9.94 -6.40 -7.99
CA ILE A 164 10.53 -6.26 -6.65
C ILE A 164 9.45 -6.13 -5.57
N LEU A 165 8.28 -5.53 -5.88
CA LEU A 165 7.22 -5.32 -4.90
C LEU A 165 6.78 -6.61 -4.19
N PRO A 166 6.44 -7.72 -4.88
CA PRO A 166 6.10 -8.97 -4.20
C PRO A 166 7.28 -9.55 -3.41
N LEU A 167 8.52 -9.35 -3.85
CA LEU A 167 9.69 -9.78 -3.10
C LEU A 167 9.84 -9.01 -1.78
N VAL A 168 9.66 -7.69 -1.79
CA VAL A 168 9.69 -6.85 -0.59
C VAL A 168 8.58 -7.27 0.37
N LEU A 169 7.35 -7.42 -0.14
CA LEU A 169 6.23 -7.89 0.67
C LEU A 169 6.48 -9.29 1.26
N LEU A 170 7.04 -10.20 0.47
CA LEU A 170 7.40 -11.54 0.93
C LEU A 170 8.43 -11.46 2.07
N LEU A 171 9.51 -10.69 1.91
CA LEU A 171 10.58 -10.56 2.89
C LEU A 171 10.12 -9.94 4.22
N TYR A 172 9.15 -9.03 4.20
CA TYR A 172 8.65 -8.39 5.41
C TYR A 172 7.45 -9.10 6.02
N VAL A 173 6.49 -9.52 5.19
CA VAL A 173 5.22 -10.09 5.67
C VAL A 173 5.39 -11.54 6.09
N VAL A 174 6.13 -12.35 5.32
CA VAL A 174 6.25 -13.79 5.58
C VAL A 174 6.96 -14.09 6.90
N PRO A 175 8.12 -13.47 7.23
CA PRO A 175 8.75 -13.69 8.53
C PRO A 175 7.85 -13.30 9.70
N PHE A 176 7.11 -12.20 9.58
CA PHE A 176 6.15 -11.78 10.59
C PHE A 176 5.00 -12.78 10.75
N VAL A 177 4.41 -13.23 9.65
CA VAL A 177 3.32 -14.20 9.63
C VAL A 177 3.78 -15.55 10.21
N VAL A 178 4.96 -16.02 9.80
CA VAL A 178 5.55 -17.26 10.31
C VAL A 178 5.87 -17.16 11.80
N ALA A 179 6.48 -16.06 12.25
CA ALA A 179 6.79 -15.85 13.66
C ALA A 179 5.52 -15.85 14.52
N LYS A 180 4.44 -15.20 14.05
CA LYS A 180 3.14 -15.22 14.73
C LYS A 180 2.49 -16.60 14.75
N ALA A 181 2.62 -17.37 13.68
CA ALA A 181 2.10 -18.73 13.61
C ALA A 181 2.87 -19.72 14.52
N TRP A 182 4.16 -19.44 14.76
CA TRP A 182 5.04 -20.27 15.60
C TRP A 182 4.80 -20.03 17.09
N ASP A 183 4.54 -18.79 17.49
CA ASP A 183 4.25 -18.45 18.88
C ASP A 183 2.79 -18.79 19.22
N SER A 184 2.56 -20.09 19.45
CA SER A 184 1.21 -20.62 19.71
C SER A 184 0.61 -20.17 21.05
N ARG A 185 1.37 -19.50 21.91
CA ARG A 185 0.92 -19.04 23.24
C ARG A 185 0.62 -17.54 23.29
N ALA A 186 1.09 -16.78 22.31
CA ALA A 186 0.81 -15.37 22.28
C ALA A 186 -0.61 -15.09 21.79
N ALA A 187 -1.38 -14.40 22.59
CA ALA A 187 -2.64 -13.81 22.16
C ALA A 187 -2.42 -12.42 21.56
N VAL A 188 -3.21 -12.08 20.56
CA VAL A 188 -3.26 -10.71 20.05
C VAL A 188 -4.33 -9.95 20.81
N ASN A 189 -3.91 -8.97 21.61
CA ASN A 189 -4.88 -8.06 22.23
C ASN A 189 -5.35 -7.04 21.17
N TRP A 190 -6.65 -7.02 20.93
CA TRP A 190 -7.28 -6.10 19.98
C TRP A 190 -8.57 -5.56 20.58
N TYR A 191 -8.66 -4.26 20.77
CA TYR A 191 -9.74 -3.58 21.52
C TYR A 191 -9.94 -4.15 22.94
N GLY A 192 -8.85 -4.55 23.63
CA GLY A 192 -8.93 -5.11 24.98
C GLY A 192 -9.41 -6.56 25.04
N VAL A 193 -9.65 -7.19 23.91
CA VAL A 193 -10.03 -8.62 23.80
C VAL A 193 -8.83 -9.42 23.28
N ASP A 194 -8.54 -10.53 23.94
CA ASP A 194 -7.47 -11.43 23.53
C ASP A 194 -7.98 -12.45 22.49
N PHE A 195 -7.39 -12.39 21.32
CA PHE A 195 -7.68 -13.29 20.21
C PHE A 195 -6.56 -14.32 20.04
N ASP A 196 -6.92 -15.55 19.64
CA ASP A 196 -5.96 -16.52 19.16
C ASP A 196 -5.18 -15.99 17.95
N ASN A 197 -3.87 -16.13 17.95
CA ASN A 197 -2.99 -15.61 16.91
C ASN A 197 -3.39 -16.06 15.50
N LEU A 198 -3.72 -17.35 15.32
CA LEU A 198 -4.06 -17.89 13.99
C LEU A 198 -5.45 -17.46 13.54
N GLY A 199 -6.41 -17.40 14.47
CA GLY A 199 -7.75 -16.88 14.18
C GLY A 199 -7.70 -15.41 13.79
N PHE A 200 -6.90 -14.60 14.50
CA PHE A 200 -6.69 -13.19 14.18
C PHE A 200 -5.95 -13.00 12.82
N LEU A 201 -4.94 -13.85 12.54
CA LEU A 201 -4.25 -13.86 11.25
C LEU A 201 -5.21 -14.18 10.10
N LEU A 202 -6.08 -15.18 10.27
CA LEU A 202 -7.06 -15.56 9.26
C LEU A 202 -8.05 -14.41 9.00
N ALA A 203 -8.62 -13.83 10.04
CA ALA A 203 -9.57 -12.73 9.93
C ALA A 203 -8.91 -11.50 9.25
N SER A 204 -7.68 -11.16 9.66
CA SER A 204 -6.90 -10.06 9.09
C SER A 204 -6.58 -10.30 7.63
N SER A 205 -6.05 -11.49 7.28
CA SER A 205 -5.73 -11.83 5.89
C SER A 205 -6.97 -11.81 4.99
N ALA A 206 -8.14 -12.27 5.50
CA ALA A 206 -9.39 -12.20 4.77
C ALA A 206 -9.82 -10.74 4.51
N ALA A 207 -9.81 -9.92 5.55
CA ALA A 207 -10.20 -8.51 5.43
C ALA A 207 -9.29 -7.74 4.45
N PHE A 208 -7.98 -7.90 4.57
CA PHE A 208 -7.02 -7.23 3.65
C PHE A 208 -7.06 -7.81 2.23
N ALA A 209 -7.33 -9.11 2.04
CA ALA A 209 -7.54 -9.70 0.72
C ALA A 209 -8.77 -9.10 0.02
N VAL A 210 -9.88 -8.94 0.74
CA VAL A 210 -11.08 -8.27 0.21
C VAL A 210 -10.75 -6.83 -0.22
N TRP A 211 -10.06 -6.06 0.61
CA TRP A 211 -9.67 -4.70 0.25
C TRP A 211 -8.70 -4.63 -0.92
N ALA A 212 -7.76 -5.58 -1.02
CA ALA A 212 -6.84 -5.66 -2.17
C ALA A 212 -7.60 -5.94 -3.47
N VAL A 213 -8.57 -6.85 -3.45
CA VAL A 213 -9.44 -7.15 -4.60
C VAL A 213 -10.29 -5.94 -4.99
N VAL A 214 -10.89 -5.22 -4.02
CA VAL A 214 -11.62 -3.97 -4.25
C VAL A 214 -10.70 -2.91 -4.85
N GLY A 215 -9.47 -2.79 -4.36
CA GLY A 215 -8.44 -1.89 -4.88
C GLY A 215 -8.05 -2.20 -6.33
N ALA A 216 -7.84 -3.49 -6.64
CA ALA A 216 -7.54 -3.95 -7.99
C ALA A 216 -8.70 -3.67 -8.96
N TRP A 217 -9.94 -3.98 -8.55
CA TRP A 217 -11.13 -3.65 -9.33
C TRP A 217 -11.26 -2.15 -9.60
N ARG A 218 -11.06 -1.32 -8.59
CA ARG A 218 -11.12 0.13 -8.75
C ARG A 218 -10.04 0.64 -9.70
N SER A 219 -8.81 0.12 -9.59
CA SER A 219 -7.70 0.45 -10.48
C SER A 219 -8.02 0.04 -11.93
N MET A 220 -8.69 -1.10 -12.10
CA MET A 220 -9.20 -1.54 -13.40
C MET A 220 -10.26 -0.59 -13.96
N CYS A 221 -11.26 -0.20 -13.15
CA CYS A 221 -12.26 0.81 -13.55
C CYS A 221 -11.60 2.10 -14.05
N GLN A 222 -10.63 2.59 -13.29
CA GLN A 222 -9.90 3.81 -13.66
C GLN A 222 -9.09 3.65 -14.96
N SER A 223 -8.48 2.48 -15.19
CA SER A 223 -7.73 2.18 -16.41
C SER A 223 -8.63 2.09 -17.64
N LEU A 224 -9.87 1.62 -17.47
CA LEU A 224 -10.88 1.53 -18.49
C LEU A 224 -11.70 2.83 -18.66
N ALA A 225 -11.27 3.92 -18.00
CA ALA A 225 -11.95 5.21 -17.98
C ALA A 225 -13.41 5.16 -17.44
N VAL A 226 -13.75 4.14 -16.67
CA VAL A 226 -15.01 4.07 -15.93
C VAL A 226 -14.93 4.96 -14.72
N ARG A 227 -15.87 5.88 -14.57
CA ARG A 227 -15.91 6.83 -13.46
C ARG A 227 -16.30 6.12 -12.17
N THR A 228 -15.47 6.26 -11.14
CA THR A 228 -15.74 5.77 -9.79
C THR A 228 -15.49 6.89 -8.79
N ALA A 229 -16.42 7.09 -7.86
CA ALA A 229 -16.22 8.02 -6.76
C ALA A 229 -15.19 7.45 -5.74
N PRO A 230 -14.50 8.30 -4.95
CA PRO A 230 -13.47 7.87 -4.01
C PRO A 230 -14.00 7.18 -2.74
N TRP A 231 -15.26 6.74 -2.71
CA TRP A 231 -15.87 6.10 -1.55
C TRP A 231 -15.13 4.86 -1.07
N ALA A 232 -14.70 4.01 -1.99
CA ALA A 232 -13.95 2.82 -1.63
C ALA A 232 -12.63 3.16 -0.93
N TRP A 233 -11.98 4.26 -1.34
CA TRP A 233 -10.77 4.75 -0.69
C TRP A 233 -11.04 5.29 0.71
N LEU A 234 -12.10 6.07 0.89
CA LEU A 234 -12.49 6.58 2.20
C LEU A 234 -12.85 5.44 3.17
N MET A 235 -13.62 4.45 2.69
CA MET A 235 -13.93 3.26 3.49
C MET A 235 -12.69 2.45 3.86
N PHE A 236 -11.71 2.35 2.96
CA PHE A 236 -10.43 1.73 3.26
C PHE A 236 -9.63 2.48 4.32
N LEU A 237 -9.60 3.82 4.25
CA LEU A 237 -8.98 4.67 5.29
C LEU A 237 -9.62 4.42 6.66
N LEU A 238 -10.95 4.42 6.73
CA LEU A 238 -11.69 4.15 7.96
C LEU A 238 -11.42 2.74 8.48
N PHE A 239 -11.40 1.75 7.59
CA PHE A 239 -11.07 0.36 7.93
C PHE A 239 -9.65 0.24 8.52
N VAL A 240 -8.63 0.80 7.85
CA VAL A 240 -7.23 0.74 8.34
C VAL A 240 -7.11 1.48 9.67
N THR A 241 -7.81 2.60 9.84
CA THR A 241 -7.86 3.34 11.10
C THR A 241 -8.46 2.49 12.21
N ALA A 242 -9.63 1.90 12.00
CA ALA A 242 -10.27 1.05 13.00
C ALA A 242 -9.42 -0.18 13.31
N TYR A 243 -8.85 -0.83 12.29
CA TYR A 243 -7.98 -1.99 12.47
C TYR A 243 -6.74 -1.67 13.29
N SER A 244 -6.03 -0.58 12.97
CA SER A 244 -4.82 -0.17 13.71
C SER A 244 -5.14 0.37 15.11
N ALA A 245 -6.25 1.09 15.28
CA ALA A 245 -6.66 1.59 16.59
C ALA A 245 -6.88 0.46 17.61
N GLY A 246 -7.37 -0.70 17.16
CA GLY A 246 -7.57 -1.86 18.01
C GLY A 246 -6.29 -2.34 18.73
N HIS A 247 -5.11 -2.13 18.14
CA HIS A 247 -3.82 -2.44 18.76
C HIS A 247 -3.37 -1.40 19.80
N PHE A 248 -3.90 -0.17 19.75
CA PHE A 248 -3.60 0.89 20.72
C PHE A 248 -4.57 0.89 21.89
N VAL A 249 -5.78 0.37 21.70
CA VAL A 249 -6.82 0.30 22.75
C VAL A 249 -6.67 -1.02 23.49
N SER A 250 -5.89 -0.99 24.58
CA SER A 250 -5.79 -2.10 25.52
C SER A 250 -6.36 -1.69 26.89
N ALA A 251 -6.61 -2.66 27.75
CA ALA A 251 -7.05 -2.37 29.12
C ALA A 251 -6.05 -1.49 29.88
N SER A 252 -4.75 -1.67 29.64
CA SER A 252 -3.68 -0.86 30.24
C SER A 252 -3.64 0.57 29.70
N THR A 253 -3.90 0.77 28.40
CA THR A 253 -3.94 2.11 27.79
C THR A 253 -5.18 2.89 28.21
N LEU A 254 -6.31 2.21 28.39
CA LEU A 254 -7.51 2.82 28.96
C LEU A 254 -7.29 3.25 30.42
N ALA A 255 -6.54 2.47 31.19
CA ALA A 255 -6.16 2.83 32.56
C ALA A 255 -5.23 4.06 32.64
N THR A 256 -4.48 4.38 31.59
CA THR A 256 -3.63 5.58 31.50
C THR A 256 -4.38 6.83 31.03
N GLY A 257 -5.71 6.76 30.87
CA GLY A 257 -6.56 7.89 30.43
C GLY A 257 -6.63 8.10 28.92
N LEU A 258 -6.15 7.14 28.11
CA LEU A 258 -6.32 7.17 26.66
C LEU A 258 -7.77 6.87 26.31
N THR A 259 -8.51 7.86 25.82
CA THR A 259 -9.87 7.63 25.34
C THR A 259 -9.85 6.90 23.99
N ALA A 260 -10.92 6.14 23.69
CA ALA A 260 -11.05 5.47 22.38
C ALA A 260 -10.98 6.48 21.22
N LEU A 261 -11.46 7.70 21.41
CA LEU A 261 -11.38 8.78 20.42
C LEU A 261 -9.93 9.18 20.11
N VAL A 262 -9.10 9.31 21.14
CA VAL A 262 -7.67 9.66 21.00
C VAL A 262 -6.93 8.52 20.28
N ALA A 263 -7.18 7.27 20.67
CA ALA A 263 -6.58 6.09 20.01
C ALA A 263 -6.98 5.99 18.52
N LEU A 264 -8.28 6.18 18.21
CA LEU A 264 -8.77 6.23 16.83
C LEU A 264 -8.14 7.38 16.03
N SER A 265 -8.03 8.56 16.63
CA SER A 265 -7.45 9.72 15.96
C SER A 265 -5.95 9.56 15.73
N MET A 266 -5.22 8.94 16.66
CA MET A 266 -3.81 8.62 16.51
C MET A 266 -3.57 7.59 15.40
N ALA A 267 -4.34 6.50 15.39
CA ALA A 267 -4.31 5.51 14.33
C ALA A 267 -4.69 6.13 12.98
N GLY A 268 -5.69 7.02 12.95
CA GLY A 268 -6.13 7.75 11.78
C GLY A 268 -5.08 8.72 11.24
N LEU A 269 -4.37 9.42 12.10
CA LEU A 269 -3.27 10.29 11.71
C LEU A 269 -2.14 9.49 11.05
N ILE A 270 -1.68 8.42 11.71
CA ILE A 270 -0.57 7.59 11.22
C ILE A 270 -0.95 6.93 9.89
N SER A 271 -2.10 6.26 9.83
CA SER A 271 -2.57 5.60 8.61
C SER A 271 -2.87 6.60 7.49
N GLY A 272 -3.47 7.75 7.82
CA GLY A 272 -3.76 8.81 6.87
C GLY A 272 -2.50 9.42 6.26
N LEU A 273 -1.46 9.72 7.06
CA LEU A 273 -0.17 10.21 6.55
C LEU A 273 0.54 9.14 5.72
N LEU A 274 0.62 7.90 6.19
CA LEU A 274 1.24 6.80 5.45
C LEU A 274 0.58 6.64 4.07
N LEU A 275 -0.74 6.56 4.04
CA LEU A 275 -1.49 6.39 2.79
C LEU A 275 -1.46 7.65 1.91
N THR A 276 -1.28 8.84 2.48
CA THR A 276 -1.01 10.07 1.72
C THR A 276 0.28 9.91 0.91
N TYR A 277 1.40 9.50 1.53
CA TYR A 277 2.66 9.31 0.83
C TYR A 277 2.60 8.18 -0.19
N VAL A 278 1.99 7.03 0.17
CA VAL A 278 1.82 5.92 -0.77
C VAL A 278 1.07 6.38 -2.02
N MET A 279 -0.05 7.09 -1.88
CA MET A 279 -0.83 7.56 -3.01
C MET A 279 -0.17 8.73 -3.75
N LEU A 280 0.50 9.64 -3.06
CA LEU A 280 1.23 10.74 -3.68
C LEU A 280 2.30 10.22 -4.67
N PHE A 281 2.99 9.13 -4.31
CA PHE A 281 4.06 8.57 -5.14
C PHE A 281 3.58 7.56 -6.19
N THR A 282 2.40 6.98 -6.03
CA THR A 282 1.86 5.97 -6.94
C THR A 282 0.76 6.48 -7.86
N GLU A 283 -0.04 7.46 -7.43
CA GLU A 283 -1.12 8.01 -8.24
C GLU A 283 -0.56 8.97 -9.30
N PRO A 284 -1.05 8.94 -10.56
CA PRO A 284 -0.63 9.87 -11.58
C PRO A 284 -1.14 11.28 -11.27
N THR A 285 -0.42 11.98 -10.41
CA THR A 285 -0.72 13.34 -9.97
C THR A 285 0.05 14.31 -10.85
N GLY A 286 -0.63 14.94 -11.79
CA GLY A 286 -0.05 15.99 -12.61
C GLY A 286 -0.75 17.34 -12.39
N PRO A 287 -0.11 18.45 -12.74
CA PRO A 287 -0.70 19.79 -12.64
C PRO A 287 -2.02 19.91 -13.42
N ILE A 288 -2.20 19.09 -14.45
CA ILE A 288 -3.43 19.05 -15.27
C ILE A 288 -4.63 18.54 -14.44
N VAL A 289 -4.42 17.51 -13.59
CA VAL A 289 -5.46 16.95 -12.74
C VAL A 289 -5.95 17.98 -11.72
N LEU A 290 -5.02 18.63 -11.04
CA LEU A 290 -5.34 19.71 -10.08
C LEU A 290 -6.03 20.90 -10.73
N ARG A 291 -5.60 21.32 -11.90
CA ARG A 291 -6.26 22.40 -12.65
C ARG A 291 -7.69 22.04 -13.02
N ARG A 292 -7.91 20.81 -13.49
CA ARG A 292 -9.25 20.31 -13.82
C ARG A 292 -10.15 20.27 -12.59
N LEU A 293 -9.61 19.82 -11.46
CA LEU A 293 -10.29 19.81 -10.18
C LEU A 293 -10.71 21.22 -9.75
N MET A 294 -9.75 22.17 -9.74
CA MET A 294 -10.01 23.57 -9.38
C MET A 294 -11.05 24.22 -10.31
N ARG A 295 -11.00 23.98 -11.62
CA ARG A 295 -11.99 24.47 -12.58
C ARG A 295 -13.38 23.92 -12.30
N LYS A 296 -13.50 22.61 -12.00
CA LYS A 296 -14.80 22.01 -11.65
C LYS A 296 -15.36 22.53 -10.32
N ALA A 297 -14.47 22.71 -9.34
CA ALA A 297 -14.86 23.32 -8.07
C ALA A 297 -15.34 24.76 -8.25
N SER A 298 -14.66 25.58 -9.04
CA SER A 298 -15.07 26.97 -9.33
C SER A 298 -16.39 27.04 -10.11
N GLN A 299 -16.68 26.03 -10.94
CA GLN A 299 -17.94 25.89 -11.67
C GLN A 299 -19.07 25.25 -10.81
N ARG A 300 -18.84 25.05 -9.51
CA ARG A 300 -19.76 24.38 -8.57
C ARG A 300 -20.22 22.96 -9.00
N GLN A 301 -19.44 22.28 -9.83
CA GLN A 301 -19.71 20.91 -10.23
C GLN A 301 -19.18 19.91 -9.18
N TRP A 302 -19.68 19.99 -7.96
CA TRP A 302 -19.16 19.27 -6.79
C TRP A 302 -19.13 17.75 -6.98
N THR A 303 -20.16 17.15 -7.57
CA THR A 303 -20.20 15.71 -7.84
C THR A 303 -19.09 15.24 -8.79
N ARG A 304 -18.81 16.03 -9.82
CA ARG A 304 -17.71 15.75 -10.77
C ARG A 304 -16.34 16.05 -10.17
N ALA A 305 -16.23 17.08 -9.34
CA ALA A 305 -15.01 17.40 -8.62
C ALA A 305 -14.66 16.27 -7.63
N TRP A 306 -15.66 15.76 -6.88
CA TRP A 306 -15.49 14.63 -5.97
C TRP A 306 -15.02 13.35 -6.68
N GLN A 307 -15.52 13.05 -7.87
CA GLN A 307 -15.10 11.88 -8.64
C GLN A 307 -13.65 11.95 -9.15
N GLU A 308 -13.10 13.15 -9.30
CA GLU A 308 -11.72 13.39 -9.75
C GLU A 308 -10.77 13.73 -8.61
N LEU A 309 -11.24 13.71 -7.36
CA LEU A 309 -10.40 14.04 -6.21
C LEU A 309 -9.28 12.98 -6.07
N PRO A 310 -8.00 13.40 -6.05
CA PRO A 310 -6.89 12.49 -5.86
C PRO A 310 -6.96 11.77 -4.51
N CYS A 311 -6.62 10.49 -4.47
CA CYS A 311 -6.70 9.69 -3.25
C CYS A 311 -5.76 10.20 -2.15
N TRP A 312 -4.55 10.69 -2.53
CA TRP A 312 -3.61 11.29 -1.58
C TRP A 312 -4.19 12.53 -0.87
N LEU A 313 -4.97 13.36 -1.60
CA LEU A 313 -5.58 14.55 -1.01
C LEU A 313 -6.70 14.19 -0.03
N VAL A 314 -7.49 13.15 -0.33
CA VAL A 314 -8.51 12.62 0.60
C VAL A 314 -7.83 12.12 1.89
N ALA A 315 -6.74 11.36 1.76
CA ALA A 315 -6.00 10.85 2.91
C ALA A 315 -5.37 11.98 3.75
N LEU A 316 -4.84 13.01 3.08
CA LEU A 316 -4.25 14.18 3.75
C LEU A 316 -5.29 15.00 4.52
N ILE A 317 -6.48 15.24 3.93
CA ILE A 317 -7.59 15.91 4.61
C ILE A 317 -8.05 15.09 5.83
N TYR A 318 -8.16 13.78 5.66
CA TYR A 318 -8.50 12.88 6.74
C TYR A 318 -7.46 12.93 7.89
N ALA A 319 -6.17 12.86 7.56
CA ALA A 319 -5.09 13.01 8.53
C ALA A 319 -5.13 14.38 9.26
N ALA A 320 -5.48 15.45 8.53
CA ALA A 320 -5.63 16.79 9.13
C ALA A 320 -6.78 16.86 10.14
N LEU A 321 -7.91 16.22 9.84
CA LEU A 321 -9.03 16.12 10.79
C LEU A 321 -8.64 15.33 12.05
N CYS A 322 -7.94 14.19 11.87
CA CYS A 322 -7.42 13.40 13.00
C CYS A 322 -6.41 14.20 13.82
N ALA A 323 -5.52 14.95 13.17
CA ALA A 323 -4.56 15.82 13.85
C ALA A 323 -5.24 16.90 14.68
N LEU A 324 -6.29 17.53 14.15
CA LEU A 324 -7.07 18.53 14.87
C LEU A 324 -7.73 17.94 16.13
N ILE A 325 -8.36 16.76 15.99
CA ILE A 325 -8.99 16.06 17.11
C ILE A 325 -7.95 15.72 18.18
N LEU A 326 -6.78 15.21 17.79
CA LEU A 326 -5.68 14.90 18.72
C LEU A 326 -5.18 16.13 19.45
N THR A 327 -4.96 17.23 18.74
CA THR A 327 -4.46 18.48 19.34
C THR A 327 -5.46 19.05 20.33
N VAL A 328 -6.74 19.12 19.99
CA VAL A 328 -7.78 19.66 20.89
C VAL A 328 -7.91 18.81 22.15
N ASN A 329 -8.04 17.48 22.02
CA ASN A 329 -8.18 16.59 23.17
C ASN A 329 -6.90 16.48 24.00
N GLY A 330 -5.72 16.65 23.39
CA GLY A 330 -4.44 16.56 24.10
C GLY A 330 -4.11 17.81 24.90
N ILE A 331 -4.51 19.02 24.45
CA ILE A 331 -4.29 20.26 25.19
C ILE A 331 -5.04 20.25 26.52
N ASP A 332 -6.26 19.72 26.55
CA ASP A 332 -7.11 19.66 27.74
C ASP A 332 -6.79 18.45 28.65
N SER A 333 -5.82 17.62 28.26
CA SER A 333 -5.47 16.42 29.02
C SER A 333 -4.79 16.80 30.35
N ALA A 334 -5.23 16.17 31.43
CA ALA A 334 -4.56 16.23 32.73
C ALA A 334 -3.18 15.57 32.72
N ASN A 335 -2.93 14.64 31.80
CA ASN A 335 -1.68 13.93 31.64
C ASN A 335 -0.66 14.79 30.87
N SER A 336 0.47 15.13 31.52
CA SER A 336 1.52 15.98 30.93
C SER A 336 2.15 15.37 29.67
N ALA A 337 2.31 14.05 29.61
CA ALA A 337 2.87 13.35 28.45
C ALA A 337 1.94 13.46 27.22
N TRP A 338 0.62 13.36 27.40
CA TRP A 338 -0.33 13.56 26.32
C TRP A 338 -0.38 15.01 25.84
N ARG A 339 -0.26 15.96 26.75
CA ARG A 339 -0.19 17.39 26.41
C ARG A 339 1.03 17.72 25.56
N GLU A 340 2.18 17.11 25.87
CA GLU A 340 3.38 17.26 25.05
C GLU A 340 3.25 16.62 23.66
N LEU A 341 2.60 15.46 23.56
CA LEU A 341 2.36 14.79 22.28
C LEU A 341 1.33 15.50 21.41
N ALA A 342 0.41 16.27 22.01
CA ALA A 342 -0.62 17.02 21.29
C ALA A 342 -0.07 18.10 20.34
N ILE A 343 1.18 18.50 20.53
CA ILE A 343 1.85 19.51 19.68
C ILE A 343 2.26 18.92 18.31
N LEU A 344 2.56 17.63 18.24
CA LEU A 344 3.16 16.99 17.05
C LEU A 344 2.22 16.76 15.86
N PRO A 345 0.90 16.51 16.04
CA PRO A 345 0.00 16.17 14.95
C PRO A 345 -0.12 17.23 13.84
N ILE A 346 -0.29 18.49 14.22
CA ILE A 346 -0.44 19.60 13.24
C ILE A 346 0.84 19.82 12.43
N PRO A 347 2.04 19.95 13.04
CA PRO A 347 3.29 20.02 12.29
C PRO A 347 3.52 18.83 11.35
N ALA A 348 3.14 17.61 11.75
CA ALA A 348 3.29 16.44 10.90
C ALA A 348 2.45 16.54 9.61
N VAL A 349 1.20 17.00 9.73
CA VAL A 349 0.33 17.24 8.56
C VAL A 349 0.87 18.40 7.70
N LEU A 350 1.30 19.49 8.29
CA LEU A 350 1.85 20.63 7.53
C LEU A 350 3.11 20.25 6.75
N ARG A 351 3.93 19.34 7.27
CA ARG A 351 5.04 18.77 6.53
C ARG A 351 4.60 17.90 5.38
N ALA A 352 3.59 17.07 5.55
CA ALA A 352 3.03 16.31 4.44
C ALA A 352 2.48 17.24 3.35
N VAL A 353 1.90 18.39 3.71
CA VAL A 353 1.53 19.47 2.76
C VAL A 353 2.75 20.02 2.03
N ARG A 354 3.83 20.35 2.76
CA ARG A 354 5.11 20.79 2.19
C ARG A 354 5.66 19.77 1.18
N ASP A 355 5.69 18.51 1.57
CA ASP A 355 6.25 17.42 0.77
C ASP A 355 5.42 17.17 -0.49
N ALA A 356 4.08 17.25 -0.37
CA ALA A 356 3.18 17.21 -1.52
C ALA A 356 3.44 18.42 -2.47
N ALA A 357 3.69 19.60 -1.93
CA ALA A 357 4.02 20.78 -2.73
C ALA A 357 5.37 20.60 -3.46
N ILE A 358 6.40 20.06 -2.80
CA ILE A 358 7.69 19.73 -3.41
C ILE A 358 7.50 18.70 -4.54
N PHE A 359 6.71 17.65 -4.29
CA PHE A 359 6.37 16.66 -5.31
C PHE A 359 5.70 17.32 -6.53
N LEU A 360 4.70 18.17 -6.31
CA LEU A 360 3.99 18.88 -7.38
C LEU A 360 4.91 19.84 -8.15
N PHE A 361 5.86 20.49 -7.46
CA PHE A 361 6.87 21.33 -8.09
C PHE A 361 7.72 20.54 -9.10
N PHE A 362 8.18 19.33 -8.74
CA PHE A 362 8.93 18.46 -9.65
C PHE A 362 8.04 17.81 -10.70
N ALA A 363 6.82 17.44 -10.37
CA ALA A 363 5.85 16.89 -11.32
C ALA A 363 5.46 17.91 -12.42
N ALA A 364 5.57 19.20 -12.14
CA ALA A 364 5.36 20.27 -13.12
C ALA A 364 6.59 20.52 -14.03
N ALA A 365 7.68 19.76 -13.92
CA ALA A 365 8.84 19.89 -14.81
C ALA A 365 8.54 19.36 -16.22
N VAL A 366 9.27 19.85 -17.22
CA VAL A 366 9.12 19.47 -18.64
C VAL A 366 9.42 17.98 -18.87
N SER A 367 10.30 17.37 -18.07
CA SER A 367 10.60 15.93 -18.12
C SER A 367 10.55 15.29 -16.73
N PRO A 368 9.39 14.80 -16.31
CA PRO A 368 9.18 14.34 -14.93
C PRO A 368 9.74 12.93 -14.66
N ARG A 369 10.83 12.51 -15.31
CA ARG A 369 11.32 11.12 -15.27
C ARG A 369 11.79 10.62 -13.90
N ARG A 370 12.09 11.52 -12.94
CA ARG A 370 12.64 11.15 -11.62
C ARG A 370 11.96 11.88 -10.46
N VAL A 371 10.70 12.26 -10.64
CA VAL A 371 9.96 13.07 -9.66
C VAL A 371 10.00 12.46 -8.26
N VAL A 372 9.65 11.18 -8.14
CA VAL A 372 9.60 10.49 -6.85
C VAL A 372 10.97 10.47 -6.18
N GLY A 373 12.01 10.02 -6.89
CA GLY A 373 13.36 9.94 -6.33
C GLY A 373 13.89 11.30 -5.92
N THR A 374 13.68 12.33 -6.75
CA THR A 374 14.09 13.71 -6.43
C THR A 374 13.35 14.23 -5.20
N THR A 375 12.03 13.99 -5.10
CA THR A 375 11.24 14.42 -3.94
C THR A 375 11.76 13.76 -2.65
N ILE A 376 12.02 12.45 -2.69
CA ILE A 376 12.55 11.71 -1.52
C ILE A 376 13.91 12.28 -1.09
N VAL A 377 14.81 12.58 -2.04
CA VAL A 377 16.11 13.19 -1.74
C VAL A 377 15.93 14.54 -1.03
N TYR A 378 15.01 15.39 -1.51
CA TYR A 378 14.73 16.67 -0.86
C TYR A 378 14.11 16.51 0.53
N MET A 379 13.22 15.52 0.73
CA MET A 379 12.66 15.23 2.05
C MET A 379 13.76 14.80 3.04
N VAL A 380 14.63 13.87 2.64
CA VAL A 380 15.75 13.40 3.48
C VAL A 380 16.72 14.56 3.77
N LEU A 381 17.00 15.40 2.79
CA LEU A 381 17.87 16.55 2.95
C LEU A 381 17.28 17.57 3.93
N LEU A 382 16.01 17.92 3.81
CA LEU A 382 15.36 18.94 4.64
C LEU A 382 15.06 18.44 6.07
N ASP A 383 14.68 17.18 6.23
CA ASP A 383 14.23 16.65 7.52
C ASP A 383 15.35 16.01 8.35
N TRP A 384 16.42 15.52 7.70
CA TRP A 384 17.49 14.79 8.38
C TRP A 384 18.87 15.43 8.20
N ILE A 385 19.32 15.58 6.96
CA ILE A 385 20.70 15.99 6.69
C ILE A 385 20.93 17.43 7.14
N LEU A 386 20.10 18.37 6.70
CA LEU A 386 20.30 19.79 6.98
C LEU A 386 20.16 20.14 8.46
N PRO A 387 19.14 19.65 9.21
CA PRO A 387 19.09 19.90 10.65
C PRO A 387 20.28 19.32 11.41
N THR A 388 20.73 18.10 11.05
CA THR A 388 21.89 17.47 11.70
C THR A 388 23.17 18.25 11.42
N LEU A 389 23.38 18.70 10.19
CA LEU A 389 24.52 19.52 9.79
C LEU A 389 24.54 20.86 10.55
N LEU A 390 23.39 21.55 10.62
CA LEU A 390 23.30 22.83 11.33
C LEU A 390 23.60 22.69 12.82
N ARG A 391 23.18 21.57 13.45
CA ARG A 391 23.52 21.28 14.84
C ARG A 391 25.02 21.06 15.03
N SER A 392 25.65 20.30 14.15
CA SER A 392 27.10 20.03 14.24
C SER A 392 27.94 21.29 14.05
N LEU A 393 27.40 22.28 13.31
CA LEU A 393 28.01 23.59 13.09
C LEU A 393 27.70 24.62 14.21
N GLY A 394 26.94 24.23 15.24
CA GLY A 394 26.56 25.12 16.35
C GLY A 394 25.31 25.98 16.10
N PHE A 395 24.66 25.89 14.93
CA PHE A 395 23.44 26.65 14.60
C PHE A 395 22.18 25.95 15.13
N THR A 396 22.11 25.69 16.43
CA THR A 396 21.06 24.90 17.08
C THR A 396 19.67 25.51 16.90
N GLN A 397 19.52 26.84 16.94
CA GLN A 397 18.25 27.52 16.76
C GLN A 397 17.72 27.34 15.32
N LEU A 398 18.57 27.44 14.30
CA LEU A 398 18.19 27.22 12.91
C LEU A 398 17.83 25.75 12.67
N ALA A 399 18.56 24.82 13.29
CA ALA A 399 18.24 23.41 13.24
C ALA A 399 16.87 23.11 13.86
N ALA A 400 16.54 23.74 14.99
CA ALA A 400 15.23 23.63 15.64
C ALA A 400 14.08 24.16 14.76
N TRP A 401 14.31 25.19 13.95
CA TRP A 401 13.34 25.69 12.99
C TRP A 401 13.09 24.71 11.83
N LEU A 402 14.05 23.91 11.46
CA LEU A 402 13.90 22.90 10.42
C LEU A 402 13.35 21.59 10.97
N SER A 403 13.65 21.24 12.23
CA SER A 403 13.20 20.02 12.88
C SER A 403 12.04 20.31 13.86
N PRO A 404 10.86 19.71 13.71
CA PRO A 404 9.70 19.98 14.59
C PRO A 404 9.79 19.30 15.95
N TYR A 405 10.77 18.42 16.13
CA TYR A 405 10.86 17.56 17.31
C TYR A 405 11.60 18.22 18.47
N GLU A 406 12.19 19.39 18.25
CA GLU A 406 12.87 20.15 19.31
C GLU A 406 11.88 21.08 20.02
N ARG A 407 11.72 20.84 21.29
CA ARG A 407 10.70 21.39 22.18
C ARG A 407 11.07 22.76 22.75
N ALA A 408 11.17 23.79 21.92
CA ALA A 408 11.43 25.14 22.44
C ALA A 408 10.13 25.85 22.90
N SER A 409 9.00 25.61 22.23
CA SER A 409 7.69 26.16 22.59
C SER A 409 6.56 25.41 21.85
N PHE A 410 5.31 25.56 22.31
CA PHE A 410 4.14 24.98 21.66
C PHE A 410 3.97 25.47 20.20
N TRP A 411 4.19 26.75 19.96
CA TRP A 411 3.88 27.36 18.66
C TRP A 411 5.03 27.24 17.63
N ALA A 412 6.28 27.13 18.08
CA ALA A 412 7.42 27.12 17.17
C ALA A 412 7.37 26.01 16.10
N PRO A 413 7.06 24.73 16.43
CA PRO A 413 6.94 23.68 15.44
C PRO A 413 5.82 23.92 14.42
N ILE A 414 4.69 24.48 14.87
CA ILE A 414 3.53 24.78 14.00
C ILE A 414 3.89 25.90 13.03
N VAL A 415 4.43 27.01 13.54
CA VAL A 415 4.81 28.17 12.71
C VAL A 415 5.89 27.78 11.71
N SER A 416 6.91 27.05 12.14
CA SER A 416 7.97 26.57 11.27
C SER A 416 7.45 25.70 10.13
N ALA A 417 6.63 24.68 10.47
CA ALA A 417 6.05 23.79 9.46
C ALA A 417 5.11 24.55 8.49
N LEU A 418 4.34 25.50 9.00
CA LEU A 418 3.48 26.36 8.19
C LEU A 418 4.29 27.22 7.21
N VAL A 419 5.34 27.88 7.67
CA VAL A 419 6.22 28.70 6.80
C VAL A 419 6.83 27.84 5.70
N GLN A 420 7.35 26.65 6.04
CA GLN A 420 7.90 25.73 5.06
C GLN A 420 6.85 25.28 4.03
N ALA A 421 5.63 24.94 4.48
CA ALA A 421 4.53 24.54 3.60
C ALA A 421 4.11 25.68 2.65
N VAL A 422 4.02 26.91 3.15
CA VAL A 422 3.68 28.11 2.34
C VAL A 422 4.76 28.38 1.31
N ILE A 423 6.03 28.35 1.70
CA ILE A 423 7.16 28.56 0.76
C ILE A 423 7.12 27.52 -0.36
N ALA A 424 7.05 26.22 0.00
CA ALA A 424 6.98 25.13 -0.98
C ALA A 424 5.74 25.26 -1.90
N GLY A 425 4.59 25.61 -1.32
CA GLY A 425 3.34 25.86 -2.05
C GLY A 425 3.45 27.02 -3.05
N CYS A 426 4.08 28.12 -2.65
CA CYS A 426 4.32 29.27 -3.54
C CYS A 426 5.23 28.90 -4.73
N PHE A 427 6.30 28.14 -4.49
CA PHE A 427 7.18 27.66 -5.56
C PHE A 427 6.45 26.72 -6.52
N ALA A 428 5.69 25.76 -5.99
CA ALA A 428 4.87 24.84 -6.78
C ALA A 428 3.85 25.60 -7.63
N TYR A 429 3.13 26.54 -7.04
CA TYR A 429 2.14 27.36 -7.73
C TYR A 429 2.76 28.21 -8.86
N ARG A 430 3.85 28.92 -8.57
CA ARG A 430 4.57 29.71 -9.58
C ARG A 430 5.01 28.86 -10.77
N ARG A 431 5.59 27.69 -10.50
CA ARG A 431 6.05 26.79 -11.56
C ARG A 431 4.90 26.23 -12.39
N MET A 432 3.81 25.82 -11.75
CA MET A 432 2.60 25.40 -12.45
C MET A 432 2.04 26.54 -13.35
N ARG A 433 2.01 27.77 -12.86
CA ARG A 433 1.52 28.93 -13.63
C ARG A 433 2.38 29.24 -14.85
N VAL A 434 3.70 29.22 -14.71
CA VAL A 434 4.64 29.48 -15.84
C VAL A 434 4.46 28.43 -16.94
N ASN A 435 4.37 27.14 -16.58
CA ASN A 435 4.18 26.09 -17.58
C ASN A 435 2.80 26.16 -18.27
N PHE A 436 1.79 26.73 -17.64
CA PHE A 436 0.49 26.98 -18.27
C PHE A 436 0.53 28.09 -19.32
N LEU A 437 1.30 29.15 -19.07
CA LEU A 437 1.44 30.27 -20.01
C LEU A 437 2.27 29.87 -21.24
N SER A 438 3.26 29.00 -21.08
CA SER A 438 4.06 28.48 -22.20
C SER A 438 3.28 27.54 -23.12
N CYS A 439 2.40 26.70 -22.60
CA CYS A 439 1.53 25.85 -23.41
C CYS A 439 0.51 26.65 -24.26
N HIS A 440 0.05 27.81 -23.79
CA HIS A 440 -0.85 28.66 -24.58
C HIS A 440 -0.14 29.40 -25.74
N ARG A 441 1.19 29.59 -25.65
CA ARG A 441 1.96 30.21 -26.75
C ARG A 441 2.34 29.26 -27.88
N VAL A 442 2.34 27.96 -27.63
CA VAL A 442 2.71 26.91 -28.62
C VAL A 442 1.48 26.29 -29.28
N GLY A 443 0.28 26.51 -28.74
CA GLY A 443 -1.00 25.94 -29.23
C GLY A 443 -1.85 26.95 -30.02
N GLY A 444 -1.26 27.90 -30.68
CA GLY A 444 -1.94 28.71 -31.68
C GLY A 444 -2.07 27.93 -33.00
N TRP A 445 -3.02 26.99 -33.04
CA TRP A 445 -3.66 26.43 -34.22
C TRP A 445 -5.15 26.33 -33.95
#